data_a2fff742d9dac79c50d0e17fe51c78ff
#
_entry.id   a2fff742d9dac79c50d0e17fe51c78ff
#
_cell.length_a   1.000
_cell.length_b   1.000
_cell.length_c   1.000
_cell.angle_alpha   90.00
_cell.angle_beta   90.00
_cell.angle_gamma   90.00
#
_symmetry.space_group_name_H-M   'P 1'
#
loop_
_entity.id
_entity.type
_entity.pdbx_description
1 polymer ?
#
loop_
_entity_poly.entity_id
_entity_poly.type
_entity_poly.pdbx_seq_one_letter_code
_entity_poly.pdbx_strand_id
1 'polypeptide(L)'
;MTTKITSLTLLSLLCSPAALSQIANGDFEQWSGNAPTNWSTIDSGIAVSPSSNQALSGGLSALISVNTGSQSNTDFLQTINVEQGKTYPFSVSLYHTEGKVKARLFIDGYQNYSDPTKTNQWQTLSHSYTATSNKEIQVGLRFYDISGFDGSENVYVDSFQPTQSATPPAETCSDNKLTLDLTTDQYASETSWDIKNSSGNVIESGQGYDNSTNYQQNLCLADGEYQFSIKDTYGDGICCGNGNGAYSLASGQTILASGGDFQYNQTTKFTLGSTTPPVVDGYYQAAAGKTGYELKTALYDIINNHTSQGYSAVWDLVKDADIDTYYENDGSILDVYSEKPEGNDATSFIKITNQCGQYSKEGDCYNREHSFPKSWFGGKVEPMNSDGHHLFATDGYVNAKRSNWPFGEVGSATYISSNGSKLGSSSSSLGYTGTVFEPIDEFKGDFARAYFYMATRYENVIASWESNSASSDAVLNGTNTTVFEPWLLTMLKRWHNEDPVSVKEQARNQAVFDFQGNRNPFIDHPEFVQQIWGN
;
A
#
# COMPACT_ATOMS: atom_id res chain seq x y z
N MET A 1 47.59 -44.95 -18.48
CA MET A 1 46.19 -45.15 -18.08
C MET A 1 45.55 -43.78 -17.88
N THR A 2 44.84 -43.33 -18.89
CA THR A 2 44.23 -41.98 -18.94
C THR A 2 42.75 -42.17 -18.69
N THR A 3 42.29 -41.72 -17.54
CA THR A 3 40.86 -41.78 -17.16
C THR A 3 40.14 -40.56 -17.73
N LYS A 4 39.20 -40.76 -18.65
CA LYS A 4 38.29 -39.76 -19.17
C LYS A 4 37.18 -39.51 -18.15
N ILE A 5 37.07 -38.27 -17.67
CA ILE A 5 35.91 -37.79 -16.88
C ILE A 5 34.87 -37.29 -17.87
N THR A 6 33.78 -38.02 -17.96
CA THR A 6 32.61 -37.62 -18.75
C THR A 6 31.77 -36.66 -17.91
N SER A 7 31.70 -35.37 -18.35
CA SER A 7 30.84 -34.35 -17.73
C SER A 7 29.40 -34.60 -18.15
N LEU A 8 28.53 -34.89 -17.20
CA LEU A 8 27.10 -35.05 -17.38
C LEU A 8 26.46 -33.68 -17.21
N THR A 9 26.10 -33.05 -18.30
CA THR A 9 25.36 -31.78 -18.29
C THR A 9 23.90 -32.06 -17.92
N LEU A 10 23.51 -31.69 -16.72
CA LEU A 10 22.13 -31.73 -16.26
C LEU A 10 21.36 -30.56 -16.93
N LEU A 11 20.55 -30.90 -17.92
CA LEU A 11 19.61 -29.96 -18.57
C LEU A 11 18.42 -29.76 -17.63
N SER A 12 18.45 -28.69 -16.84
CA SER A 12 17.29 -28.29 -16.04
C SER A 12 16.19 -27.79 -17.00
N LEU A 13 15.15 -28.60 -17.21
CA LEU A 13 13.88 -28.11 -17.77
C LEU A 13 13.31 -27.10 -16.78
N LEU A 14 13.45 -25.83 -17.10
CA LEU A 14 12.65 -24.77 -16.50
C LEU A 14 11.21 -24.96 -16.99
N CYS A 15 10.37 -25.58 -16.17
CA CYS A 15 8.92 -25.57 -16.36
C CYS A 15 8.45 -24.18 -16.01
N SER A 16 8.29 -23.30 -17.00
CA SER A 16 7.55 -22.05 -16.85
C SER A 16 6.12 -22.40 -16.49
N PRO A 17 5.49 -21.77 -15.49
CA PRO A 17 4.06 -21.93 -15.31
C PRO A 17 3.37 -21.44 -16.59
N ALA A 18 2.56 -22.32 -17.20
CA ALA A 18 1.80 -21.98 -18.38
C ALA A 18 0.78 -20.90 -18.00
N ALA A 19 0.91 -19.72 -18.59
CA ALA A 19 -0.12 -18.69 -18.49
C ALA A 19 -1.45 -19.27 -18.99
N LEU A 20 -2.49 -19.15 -18.17
CA LEU A 20 -3.86 -19.46 -18.61
C LEU A 20 -4.15 -18.62 -19.85
N SER A 21 -4.73 -19.22 -20.87
CA SER A 21 -5.16 -18.47 -22.07
C SER A 21 -6.26 -17.49 -21.70
N GLN A 22 -6.05 -16.24 -21.99
CA GLN A 22 -6.88 -15.12 -21.53
C GLN A 22 -7.38 -14.32 -22.74
N ILE A 23 -8.53 -13.66 -22.58
CA ILE A 23 -9.09 -12.75 -23.57
C ILE A 23 -8.24 -11.46 -23.58
N ALA A 24 -7.58 -11.18 -24.69
CA ALA A 24 -6.82 -9.95 -24.86
C ALA A 24 -7.77 -8.75 -25.03
N ASN A 25 -7.57 -7.66 -24.26
CA ASN A 25 -8.42 -6.47 -24.28
C ASN A 25 -9.93 -6.83 -24.15
N GLY A 26 -10.24 -7.70 -23.20
CA GLY A 26 -11.62 -8.08 -22.90
C GLY A 26 -12.38 -7.02 -22.09
N ASP A 27 -11.66 -6.06 -21.52
CA ASP A 27 -12.16 -4.85 -20.87
C ASP A 27 -12.43 -3.69 -21.84
N PHE A 28 -12.04 -3.85 -23.12
CA PHE A 28 -12.24 -2.89 -24.20
C PHE A 28 -11.66 -1.49 -23.95
N GLU A 29 -10.58 -1.37 -23.21
CA GLU A 29 -9.91 -0.10 -22.93
C GLU A 29 -8.90 0.30 -24.02
N GLN A 30 -8.46 -0.65 -24.89
CA GLN A 30 -7.42 -0.44 -25.89
C GLN A 30 -7.95 -0.43 -27.30
N TRP A 31 -7.75 0.67 -28.03
CA TRP A 31 -8.29 0.91 -29.35
C TRP A 31 -7.25 1.40 -30.36
N SER A 32 -7.37 0.95 -31.60
CA SER A 32 -6.65 1.49 -32.76
C SER A 32 -7.68 2.05 -33.76
N GLY A 33 -7.94 3.34 -33.67
CA GLY A 33 -9.09 3.95 -34.35
C GLY A 33 -10.40 3.43 -33.79
N ASN A 34 -11.23 2.82 -34.63
CA ASN A 34 -12.51 2.19 -34.25
C ASN A 34 -12.42 0.68 -34.05
N ALA A 35 -11.23 0.09 -34.07
CA ALA A 35 -11.05 -1.34 -33.84
C ALA A 35 -10.46 -1.57 -32.43
N PRO A 36 -11.08 -2.43 -31.59
CA PRO A 36 -10.47 -2.83 -30.33
C PRO A 36 -9.25 -3.70 -30.62
N THR A 37 -8.14 -3.44 -29.94
CA THR A 37 -6.90 -4.20 -30.17
C THR A 37 -7.11 -5.68 -29.85
N ASN A 38 -6.43 -6.56 -30.59
CA ASN A 38 -6.49 -8.03 -30.48
C ASN A 38 -7.83 -8.69 -30.89
N TRP A 39 -8.83 -7.95 -31.32
CA TRP A 39 -10.08 -8.50 -31.88
C TRP A 39 -9.94 -8.60 -33.40
N SER A 40 -9.77 -9.83 -33.90
CA SER A 40 -9.34 -10.10 -35.29
C SER A 40 -10.47 -10.30 -36.26
N THR A 41 -11.67 -10.65 -35.80
CA THR A 41 -12.87 -10.85 -36.63
C THR A 41 -13.94 -9.84 -36.26
N ILE A 42 -14.18 -8.89 -37.17
CA ILE A 42 -15.26 -7.91 -37.09
C ILE A 42 -15.97 -7.97 -38.46
N ASP A 43 -17.11 -8.61 -38.47
CA ASP A 43 -17.86 -8.81 -39.71
C ASP A 43 -18.47 -7.49 -40.22
N SER A 44 -18.71 -7.43 -41.54
CA SER A 44 -19.19 -6.21 -42.19
C SER A 44 -20.66 -5.87 -41.91
N GLY A 45 -21.41 -6.76 -41.28
CA GLY A 45 -22.79 -6.52 -40.81
C GLY A 45 -22.87 -5.83 -39.45
N ILE A 46 -21.73 -5.58 -38.81
CA ILE A 46 -21.62 -4.84 -37.55
C ILE A 46 -20.61 -3.70 -37.70
N ALA A 47 -20.82 -2.63 -36.97
CA ALA A 47 -19.81 -1.58 -36.76
C ALA A 47 -19.42 -1.55 -35.30
N VAL A 48 -18.12 -1.44 -35.02
CA VAL A 48 -17.58 -1.45 -33.68
C VAL A 48 -16.88 -0.11 -33.41
N SER A 49 -17.07 0.46 -32.21
CA SER A 49 -16.40 1.69 -31.80
C SER A 49 -16.28 1.77 -30.28
N PRO A 50 -15.29 2.51 -29.75
CA PRO A 50 -15.21 2.77 -28.32
C PRO A 50 -16.37 3.65 -27.86
N SER A 51 -16.87 3.41 -26.65
CA SER A 51 -17.91 4.23 -26.03
C SER A 51 -17.71 4.39 -24.54
N SER A 52 -17.78 5.63 -24.09
CA SER A 52 -17.82 6.00 -22.67
C SER A 52 -19.24 6.18 -22.12
N ASN A 53 -20.27 6.03 -22.97
CA ASN A 53 -21.66 6.25 -22.56
C ASN A 53 -22.21 5.14 -21.66
N GLN A 54 -21.79 3.91 -21.89
CA GLN A 54 -22.17 2.73 -21.13
C GLN A 54 -20.91 1.87 -20.98
N ALA A 55 -20.15 2.03 -19.89
CA ALA A 55 -19.05 1.16 -19.49
C ALA A 55 -19.43 0.47 -18.19
N LEU A 56 -19.20 -0.85 -18.10
CA LEU A 56 -19.42 -1.63 -16.90
C LEU A 56 -18.18 -1.60 -16.01
N SER A 57 -17.00 -1.63 -16.64
CA SER A 57 -15.68 -1.53 -15.99
C SER A 57 -14.82 -0.54 -16.76
N GLY A 58 -13.83 0.08 -16.09
CA GLY A 58 -12.95 1.05 -16.72
C GLY A 58 -13.66 2.31 -17.23
N GLY A 59 -13.15 2.88 -18.31
CA GLY A 59 -13.66 4.11 -18.94
C GLY A 59 -14.40 3.89 -20.26
N LEU A 60 -14.22 2.74 -20.89
CA LEU A 60 -14.76 2.42 -22.22
C LEU A 60 -15.43 1.05 -22.26
N SER A 61 -16.31 0.87 -23.21
CA SER A 61 -16.89 -0.40 -23.64
C SER A 61 -16.86 -0.51 -25.16
N ALA A 62 -17.07 -1.69 -25.73
CA ALA A 62 -17.30 -1.84 -27.15
C ALA A 62 -18.77 -1.57 -27.50
N LEU A 63 -19.04 -0.50 -28.22
CA LEU A 63 -20.33 -0.26 -28.85
C LEU A 63 -20.40 -1.05 -30.19
N ILE A 64 -21.27 -2.02 -30.23
CA ILE A 64 -21.56 -2.83 -31.44
C ILE A 64 -22.86 -2.34 -32.04
N SER A 65 -22.79 -1.69 -33.19
CA SER A 65 -23.98 -1.35 -34.01
C SER A 65 -24.26 -2.49 -35.00
N VAL A 66 -25.33 -3.24 -34.77
CA VAL A 66 -25.75 -4.33 -35.63
C VAL A 66 -26.62 -3.76 -36.76
N ASN A 67 -26.15 -3.85 -38.01
CA ASN A 67 -26.74 -3.15 -39.14
C ASN A 67 -27.34 -4.13 -40.20
N THR A 68 -27.50 -5.38 -39.83
CA THR A 68 -28.04 -6.40 -40.75
C THR A 68 -28.78 -7.52 -40.01
N GLY A 69 -29.82 -8.08 -40.61
CA GLY A 69 -30.42 -9.35 -40.21
C GLY A 69 -29.71 -10.60 -40.75
N SER A 70 -28.60 -10.44 -41.49
CA SER A 70 -27.82 -11.56 -42.02
C SER A 70 -26.85 -12.10 -40.96
N GLN A 71 -27.30 -13.12 -40.24
CA GLN A 71 -26.59 -13.70 -39.07
C GLN A 71 -25.21 -14.28 -39.41
N SER A 72 -24.93 -14.64 -40.68
CA SER A 72 -23.62 -15.12 -41.12
C SER A 72 -22.56 -14.02 -41.25
N ASN A 73 -22.92 -12.77 -40.95
CA ASN A 73 -22.09 -11.60 -41.16
C ASN A 73 -22.09 -10.65 -39.95
N THR A 74 -22.14 -11.22 -38.72
CA THR A 74 -22.26 -10.47 -37.48
C THR A 74 -21.33 -11.00 -36.36
N ASP A 75 -20.22 -11.64 -36.75
CA ASP A 75 -19.25 -12.15 -35.80
C ASP A 75 -18.33 -11.03 -35.27
N PHE A 76 -18.09 -11.09 -33.97
CA PHE A 76 -17.13 -10.27 -33.25
C PHE A 76 -16.29 -11.20 -32.39
N LEU A 77 -15.10 -11.62 -32.90
CA LEU A 77 -14.31 -12.70 -32.32
C LEU A 77 -12.83 -12.36 -32.25
N GLN A 78 -12.14 -13.03 -31.31
CA GLN A 78 -10.70 -13.17 -31.28
C GLN A 78 -10.26 -14.63 -31.19
N THR A 79 -8.98 -14.90 -31.48
CA THR A 79 -8.40 -16.24 -31.40
C THR A 79 -7.47 -16.29 -30.16
N ILE A 80 -7.62 -17.34 -29.37
CA ILE A 80 -6.80 -17.61 -28.18
C ILE A 80 -6.27 -19.03 -28.17
N ASN A 81 -5.17 -19.28 -27.46
CA ASN A 81 -4.61 -20.62 -27.26
C ASN A 81 -5.20 -21.26 -25.99
N VAL A 82 -5.51 -22.55 -26.04
CA VAL A 82 -5.96 -23.34 -24.89
C VAL A 82 -5.11 -24.59 -24.73
N GLU A 83 -4.95 -25.03 -23.48
CA GLU A 83 -4.13 -26.17 -23.10
C GLU A 83 -4.99 -27.39 -22.74
N GLN A 84 -4.59 -28.56 -23.20
CA GLN A 84 -5.29 -29.81 -22.92
C GLN A 84 -5.51 -30.03 -21.42
N GLY A 85 -6.75 -30.35 -21.05
CA GLY A 85 -7.15 -30.67 -19.68
C GLY A 85 -7.43 -29.45 -18.80
N LYS A 86 -7.18 -28.22 -19.29
CA LYS A 86 -7.53 -26.98 -18.60
C LYS A 86 -8.97 -26.60 -18.81
N THR A 87 -9.61 -26.07 -17.77
CA THR A 87 -10.97 -25.52 -17.82
C THR A 87 -10.89 -23.99 -17.73
N TYR A 88 -11.60 -23.31 -18.64
CA TYR A 88 -11.63 -21.86 -18.79
C TYR A 88 -13.04 -21.34 -18.52
N PRO A 89 -13.26 -20.55 -17.47
CA PRO A 89 -14.58 -19.97 -17.15
C PRO A 89 -14.77 -18.66 -17.90
N PHE A 90 -15.30 -18.74 -19.14
CA PHE A 90 -15.59 -17.54 -19.93
C PHE A 90 -16.86 -16.85 -19.48
N SER A 91 -16.83 -15.51 -19.44
CA SER A 91 -18.01 -14.68 -19.25
C SER A 91 -17.86 -13.35 -20.01
N VAL A 92 -18.99 -12.75 -20.40
CA VAL A 92 -19.04 -11.43 -21.05
C VAL A 92 -20.31 -10.70 -20.64
N SER A 93 -20.20 -9.40 -20.43
CA SER A 93 -21.33 -8.55 -20.08
C SER A 93 -21.86 -7.79 -21.31
N LEU A 94 -23.18 -7.69 -21.40
CA LEU A 94 -23.92 -7.13 -22.53
C LEU A 94 -24.99 -6.16 -22.03
N TYR A 95 -25.19 -5.07 -22.78
CA TYR A 95 -26.25 -4.09 -22.53
C TYR A 95 -27.00 -3.81 -23.81
N HIS A 96 -28.26 -4.26 -23.90
CA HIS A 96 -29.15 -4.03 -25.05
C HIS A 96 -29.87 -2.71 -24.91
N THR A 97 -29.96 -1.95 -26.02
CA THR A 97 -30.69 -0.67 -26.01
C THR A 97 -32.18 -0.83 -26.36
N GLU A 98 -32.50 -1.60 -27.35
CA GLU A 98 -33.87 -1.74 -27.90
C GLU A 98 -34.45 -3.12 -27.71
N GLY A 99 -33.60 -4.15 -27.63
CA GLY A 99 -34.00 -5.54 -27.48
C GLY A 99 -34.57 -6.15 -28.78
N LYS A 100 -34.07 -5.70 -29.92
CA LYS A 100 -34.41 -6.25 -31.25
C LYS A 100 -33.30 -7.12 -31.84
N VAL A 101 -32.19 -7.24 -31.10
CA VAL A 101 -31.07 -8.13 -31.36
C VAL A 101 -30.79 -8.96 -30.11
N LYS A 102 -30.42 -10.23 -30.29
CA LYS A 102 -29.82 -11.06 -29.24
C LYS A 102 -28.39 -11.42 -29.60
N ALA A 103 -27.48 -11.42 -28.66
CA ALA A 103 -26.13 -11.89 -28.82
C ALA A 103 -26.03 -13.38 -28.43
N ARG A 104 -25.15 -14.12 -29.07
CA ARG A 104 -24.81 -15.49 -28.71
C ARG A 104 -23.33 -15.61 -28.40
N LEU A 105 -23.01 -16.13 -27.22
CA LEU A 105 -21.64 -16.42 -26.86
C LEU A 105 -21.04 -17.49 -27.76
N PHE A 106 -19.84 -17.28 -28.27
CA PHE A 106 -19.06 -18.20 -29.07
C PHE A 106 -17.76 -18.58 -28.35
N ILE A 107 -17.60 -19.85 -27.98
CA ILE A 107 -16.41 -20.43 -27.38
C ILE A 107 -16.15 -21.75 -28.05
N ASP A 108 -15.26 -21.78 -29.08
CA ASP A 108 -15.02 -22.96 -29.92
C ASP A 108 -16.31 -23.61 -30.45
N GLY A 109 -17.37 -22.80 -30.52
CA GLY A 109 -18.75 -23.19 -30.92
C GLY A 109 -19.78 -22.29 -30.24
N TYR A 110 -21.03 -22.41 -30.70
CA TYR A 110 -22.11 -21.58 -30.21
C TYR A 110 -22.64 -22.04 -28.85
N GLN A 111 -22.71 -21.11 -27.91
CA GLN A 111 -23.15 -21.30 -26.52
C GLN A 111 -24.50 -20.59 -26.26
N ASN A 112 -24.66 -20.02 -25.08
CA ASN A 112 -25.88 -19.37 -24.60
C ASN A 112 -26.21 -18.08 -25.34
N TYR A 113 -27.50 -17.72 -25.39
CA TYR A 113 -27.97 -16.43 -25.87
C TYR A 113 -28.14 -15.41 -24.73
N SER A 114 -28.00 -14.13 -25.06
CA SER A 114 -28.50 -13.04 -24.23
C SER A 114 -30.03 -13.01 -24.21
N ASP A 115 -30.59 -12.41 -23.18
CA ASP A 115 -32.01 -12.12 -23.05
C ASP A 115 -32.31 -10.72 -23.63
N PRO A 116 -32.88 -10.60 -24.84
CA PRO A 116 -33.14 -9.30 -25.45
C PRO A 116 -34.24 -8.50 -24.74
N THR A 117 -35.00 -9.11 -23.81
CA THR A 117 -36.01 -8.38 -23.02
C THR A 117 -35.39 -7.56 -21.90
N LYS A 118 -34.13 -7.84 -21.56
CA LYS A 118 -33.34 -7.06 -20.57
C LYS A 118 -32.67 -5.88 -21.26
N THR A 119 -33.44 -4.86 -21.56
CA THR A 119 -32.94 -3.61 -22.13
C THR A 119 -32.52 -2.61 -21.04
N ASN A 120 -31.58 -1.71 -21.36
CA ASN A 120 -31.10 -0.66 -20.50
C ASN A 120 -30.56 -1.14 -19.14
N GLN A 121 -29.99 -2.34 -19.14
CA GLN A 121 -29.30 -2.95 -18.00
C GLN A 121 -28.24 -3.95 -18.46
N TRP A 122 -27.19 -4.11 -17.69
CA TRP A 122 -26.18 -5.12 -17.94
C TRP A 122 -26.68 -6.52 -17.62
N GLN A 123 -26.30 -7.50 -18.44
CA GLN A 123 -26.50 -8.92 -18.23
C GLN A 123 -25.22 -9.67 -18.60
N THR A 124 -24.91 -10.77 -17.91
CA THR A 124 -23.71 -11.55 -18.16
C THR A 124 -24.05 -12.91 -18.77
N LEU A 125 -23.36 -13.27 -19.87
CA LEU A 125 -23.32 -14.62 -20.41
C LEU A 125 -22.07 -15.33 -19.88
N SER A 126 -22.17 -16.61 -19.53
CA SER A 126 -21.05 -17.41 -19.08
C SER A 126 -21.04 -18.81 -19.64
N HIS A 127 -19.84 -19.40 -19.78
CA HIS A 127 -19.65 -20.78 -20.23
C HIS A 127 -18.29 -21.31 -19.77
N SER A 128 -18.28 -22.49 -19.13
CA SER A 128 -17.05 -23.19 -18.78
C SER A 128 -16.62 -24.12 -19.91
N TYR A 129 -15.44 -23.91 -20.47
CA TYR A 129 -14.87 -24.69 -21.56
C TYR A 129 -13.66 -25.51 -21.08
N THR A 130 -13.71 -26.84 -21.26
CA THR A 130 -12.56 -27.70 -20.94
C THR A 130 -11.89 -28.12 -22.27
N ALA A 131 -10.61 -27.75 -22.43
CA ALA A 131 -9.87 -28.04 -23.64
C ALA A 131 -9.48 -29.54 -23.71
N THR A 132 -9.82 -30.20 -24.82
CA THR A 132 -9.51 -31.61 -25.06
C THR A 132 -8.14 -31.85 -25.72
N SER A 133 -7.50 -30.76 -26.20
CA SER A 133 -6.16 -30.75 -26.79
C SER A 133 -5.58 -29.33 -26.71
N ASN A 134 -4.25 -29.21 -26.83
CA ASN A 134 -3.61 -27.91 -27.05
C ASN A 134 -3.99 -27.43 -28.45
N LYS A 135 -4.69 -26.29 -28.56
CA LYS A 135 -5.13 -25.72 -29.84
C LYS A 135 -5.46 -24.25 -29.72
N GLU A 136 -5.59 -23.61 -30.88
CA GLU A 136 -6.23 -22.29 -30.97
C GLU A 136 -7.76 -22.49 -31.05
N ILE A 137 -8.50 -21.63 -30.36
CA ILE A 137 -9.96 -21.54 -30.44
C ILE A 137 -10.38 -20.11 -30.72
N GLN A 138 -11.52 -19.95 -31.33
CA GLN A 138 -12.18 -18.64 -31.46
C GLN A 138 -13.15 -18.43 -30.30
N VAL A 139 -13.14 -17.20 -29.74
CA VAL A 139 -14.01 -16.77 -28.66
C VAL A 139 -14.59 -15.39 -28.97
N GLY A 140 -15.83 -15.13 -28.56
CA GLY A 140 -16.48 -13.84 -28.81
C GLY A 140 -18.01 -13.95 -28.87
N LEU A 141 -18.60 -13.16 -29.76
CA LEU A 141 -20.06 -13.02 -29.89
C LEU A 141 -20.49 -13.10 -31.35
N ARG A 142 -21.71 -13.61 -31.58
CA ARG A 142 -22.48 -13.43 -32.83
C ARG A 142 -23.82 -12.80 -32.48
N PHE A 143 -24.27 -11.88 -33.33
CA PHE A 143 -25.51 -11.16 -33.13
C PHE A 143 -26.60 -11.69 -34.08
N TYR A 144 -27.82 -11.72 -33.58
CA TYR A 144 -29.00 -12.25 -34.29
C TYR A 144 -30.14 -11.26 -34.14
N ASP A 145 -30.76 -10.88 -35.28
CA ASP A 145 -31.99 -10.13 -35.29
C ASP A 145 -33.15 -10.96 -34.72
N ILE A 146 -34.12 -10.30 -34.15
CA ILE A 146 -35.39 -10.88 -33.73
C ILE A 146 -36.56 -10.07 -34.28
N SER A 147 -37.78 -10.56 -34.06
CA SER A 147 -38.98 -9.90 -34.56
C SER A 147 -39.07 -8.44 -34.17
N GLY A 148 -39.22 -7.55 -35.13
CA GLY A 148 -39.31 -6.10 -34.97
C GLY A 148 -37.96 -5.39 -35.11
N PHE A 149 -36.90 -6.05 -35.53
CA PHE A 149 -35.65 -5.40 -35.93
C PHE A 149 -35.89 -4.51 -37.16
N ASP A 150 -35.53 -3.24 -37.04
CA ASP A 150 -35.77 -2.22 -38.08
C ASP A 150 -34.55 -1.95 -38.97
N GLY A 151 -33.48 -2.71 -38.78
CA GLY A 151 -32.24 -2.64 -39.56
C GLY A 151 -31.04 -2.05 -38.79
N SER A 152 -31.22 -1.63 -37.53
CA SER A 152 -30.11 -1.18 -36.68
C SER A 152 -30.44 -1.35 -35.21
N GLU A 153 -29.49 -1.86 -34.40
CA GLU A 153 -29.53 -1.79 -32.92
C GLU A 153 -28.12 -1.67 -32.36
N ASN A 154 -27.98 -0.90 -31.28
CA ASN A 154 -26.76 -0.76 -30.53
C ASN A 154 -26.75 -1.73 -29.34
N VAL A 155 -25.64 -2.49 -29.20
CA VAL A 155 -25.37 -3.36 -28.05
C VAL A 155 -24.01 -2.97 -27.49
N TYR A 156 -23.93 -2.69 -26.21
CA TYR A 156 -22.64 -2.47 -25.54
C TYR A 156 -22.13 -3.80 -25.00
N VAL A 157 -20.83 -4.02 -25.12
CA VAL A 157 -20.13 -5.23 -24.70
C VAL A 157 -18.95 -4.82 -23.84
N ASP A 158 -18.80 -5.48 -22.69
CA ASP A 158 -17.74 -5.17 -21.75
C ASP A 158 -17.38 -6.39 -20.91
N SER A 159 -16.23 -6.35 -20.24
CA SER A 159 -15.77 -7.34 -19.26
C SER A 159 -15.85 -8.76 -19.77
N PHE A 160 -15.21 -9.03 -20.93
CA PHE A 160 -15.08 -10.40 -21.43
C PHE A 160 -13.94 -11.11 -20.67
N GLN A 161 -14.30 -12.03 -19.80
CA GLN A 161 -13.43 -12.77 -18.90
C GLN A 161 -13.14 -14.22 -19.41
N PRO A 162 -12.03 -14.84 -18.97
CA PRO A 162 -10.94 -14.27 -18.20
C PRO A 162 -10.16 -13.29 -19.07
N THR A 163 -10.15 -12.03 -18.70
CA THR A 163 -9.30 -11.07 -19.38
C THR A 163 -7.85 -11.48 -19.20
N GLN A 164 -7.10 -11.45 -20.27
CA GLN A 164 -5.69 -11.17 -20.17
C GLN A 164 -5.63 -9.75 -19.59
N SER A 165 -5.27 -9.64 -18.32
CA SER A 165 -4.58 -8.42 -17.89
C SER A 165 -3.54 -8.20 -18.97
N ALA A 166 -3.72 -7.16 -19.76
CA ALA A 166 -2.75 -6.86 -20.79
C ALA A 166 -1.40 -6.86 -20.08
N THR A 167 -0.60 -7.93 -20.34
CA THR A 167 0.83 -7.71 -20.30
C THR A 167 1.00 -6.76 -21.48
N PRO A 168 1.22 -5.48 -21.27
CA PRO A 168 1.62 -4.61 -22.35
C PRO A 168 2.83 -5.31 -22.98
N PRO A 169 3.02 -5.28 -24.31
CA PRO A 169 4.32 -5.56 -24.88
C PRO A 169 5.26 -4.73 -24.01
N ALA A 170 6.33 -5.31 -23.45
CA ALA A 170 7.16 -4.69 -22.42
C ALA A 170 7.28 -3.17 -22.62
N GLU A 171 6.20 -2.47 -22.45
CA GLU A 171 6.15 -1.04 -22.28
C GLU A 171 6.83 -0.86 -20.95
N THR A 172 8.02 -0.31 -21.04
CA THR A 172 8.62 0.32 -19.88
C THR A 172 7.52 1.17 -19.30
N CYS A 173 6.94 0.75 -18.16
CA CYS A 173 6.05 1.60 -17.38
C CYS A 173 6.83 2.90 -17.21
N SER A 174 6.45 3.92 -17.96
CA SER A 174 7.10 5.24 -17.92
C SER A 174 6.76 5.96 -16.63
N ASP A 175 5.73 5.47 -15.95
CA ASP A 175 5.18 5.97 -14.71
C ASP A 175 5.59 5.04 -13.54
N ASN A 176 4.78 4.93 -12.51
CA ASN A 176 5.11 4.10 -11.36
C ASN A 176 4.59 2.68 -11.54
N LYS A 177 5.51 1.72 -11.57
CA LYS A 177 5.16 0.31 -11.61
C LYS A 177 4.83 -0.18 -10.21
N LEU A 178 3.60 -0.70 -10.04
CA LEU A 178 3.16 -1.34 -8.83
C LEU A 178 2.94 -2.83 -9.06
N THR A 179 3.05 -3.60 -7.99
CA THR A 179 2.67 -5.01 -7.96
C THR A 179 1.70 -5.23 -6.82
N LEU A 180 0.51 -5.74 -7.14
CA LEU A 180 -0.45 -6.23 -6.16
C LEU A 180 -0.31 -7.75 -6.08
N ASP A 181 0.09 -8.25 -4.93
CA ASP A 181 0.01 -9.66 -4.54
C ASP A 181 -1.24 -9.85 -3.68
N LEU A 182 -2.15 -10.72 -4.10
CA LEU A 182 -3.39 -11.03 -3.39
C LEU A 182 -3.53 -12.54 -3.27
N THR A 183 -3.54 -13.04 -2.06
CA THR A 183 -3.92 -14.43 -1.76
C THR A 183 -5.32 -14.41 -1.14
N THR A 184 -6.28 -15.07 -1.79
CA THR A 184 -7.65 -15.17 -1.31
C THR A 184 -7.81 -16.30 -0.29
N ASP A 185 -8.85 -16.22 0.51
CA ASP A 185 -9.31 -17.29 1.40
C ASP A 185 -10.27 -18.28 0.71
N GLN A 186 -11.12 -18.99 1.47
CA GLN A 186 -12.09 -19.97 0.95
C GLN A 186 -13.37 -19.31 0.40
N TYR A 187 -13.54 -17.98 0.52
CA TYR A 187 -14.71 -17.22 0.11
C TYR A 187 -14.34 -16.04 -0.82
N ALA A 188 -13.42 -16.27 -1.74
CA ALA A 188 -12.88 -15.25 -2.65
C ALA A 188 -13.92 -14.44 -3.46
N SER A 189 -15.14 -14.96 -3.62
CA SER A 189 -16.25 -14.23 -4.26
C SER A 189 -16.70 -13.00 -3.47
N GLU A 190 -16.31 -12.88 -2.22
CA GLU A 190 -16.61 -11.76 -1.33
C GLU A 190 -15.55 -10.66 -1.42
N THR A 191 -14.37 -10.99 -1.97
CA THR A 191 -13.21 -10.10 -2.09
C THR A 191 -13.27 -9.26 -3.36
N SER A 192 -13.05 -7.96 -3.20
CA SER A 192 -12.84 -7.00 -4.31
C SER A 192 -11.92 -5.87 -3.85
N TRP A 193 -11.29 -5.17 -4.80
CA TRP A 193 -10.49 -3.99 -4.50
C TRP A 193 -10.63 -2.92 -5.59
N ASP A 194 -10.34 -1.69 -5.24
CA ASP A 194 -10.23 -0.57 -6.17
C ASP A 194 -9.07 0.36 -5.79
N ILE A 195 -8.52 1.06 -6.79
CA ILE A 195 -7.62 2.20 -6.62
C ILE A 195 -8.32 3.43 -7.20
N LYS A 196 -8.45 4.47 -6.39
CA LYS A 196 -9.03 5.76 -6.79
C LYS A 196 -7.97 6.85 -6.80
N ASN A 197 -8.09 7.81 -7.72
CA ASN A 197 -7.29 9.03 -7.70
C ASN A 197 -7.84 10.06 -6.69
N SER A 198 -7.15 11.19 -6.52
CA SER A 198 -7.55 12.29 -5.63
C SER A 198 -8.93 12.90 -5.93
N SER A 199 -9.43 12.74 -7.17
CA SER A 199 -10.77 13.16 -7.57
C SER A 199 -11.85 12.13 -7.24
N GLY A 200 -11.49 10.95 -6.68
CA GLY A 200 -12.40 9.87 -6.33
C GLY A 200 -12.78 8.95 -7.49
N ASN A 201 -12.18 9.13 -8.67
CA ASN A 201 -12.41 8.25 -9.83
C ASN A 201 -11.65 6.94 -9.64
N VAL A 202 -12.30 5.79 -9.91
CA VAL A 202 -11.64 4.48 -9.95
C VAL A 202 -10.70 4.45 -11.15
N ILE A 203 -9.43 4.13 -10.89
CA ILE A 203 -8.39 4.00 -11.91
C ILE A 203 -8.11 2.53 -12.19
N GLU A 204 -8.09 1.69 -11.13
CA GLU A 204 -7.90 0.26 -11.23
C GLU A 204 -8.85 -0.45 -10.27
N SER A 205 -9.23 -1.69 -10.58
CA SER A 205 -10.06 -2.51 -9.69
C SER A 205 -9.97 -3.99 -10.01
N GLY A 206 -10.33 -4.84 -9.05
CA GLY A 206 -10.37 -6.28 -9.24
C GLY A 206 -11.43 -6.96 -8.39
N GLN A 207 -12.00 -8.04 -8.94
CA GLN A 207 -12.99 -8.90 -8.29
C GLN A 207 -13.12 -10.24 -9.03
N GLY A 208 -13.90 -11.17 -8.49
CA GLY A 208 -14.22 -12.44 -9.18
C GLY A 208 -13.08 -13.45 -9.10
N TYR A 209 -12.43 -13.52 -7.96
CA TYR A 209 -11.32 -14.41 -7.68
C TYR A 209 -11.76 -15.83 -7.34
N ASP A 210 -10.87 -16.80 -7.54
CA ASP A 210 -11.03 -18.19 -7.10
C ASP A 210 -10.57 -18.34 -5.64
N ASN A 211 -11.19 -19.29 -4.93
CA ASN A 211 -10.88 -19.57 -3.53
C ASN A 211 -9.45 -20.06 -3.32
N SER A 212 -8.83 -19.61 -2.24
CA SER A 212 -7.50 -20.06 -1.79
C SER A 212 -6.43 -19.98 -2.87
N THR A 213 -6.48 -18.91 -3.68
CA THR A 213 -5.62 -18.72 -4.86
C THR A 213 -4.78 -17.46 -4.70
N ASN A 214 -3.51 -17.53 -5.12
CA ASN A 214 -2.63 -16.37 -5.16
C ASN A 214 -2.69 -15.72 -6.54
N TYR A 215 -2.83 -14.40 -6.55
CA TYR A 215 -2.83 -13.54 -7.73
C TYR A 215 -1.71 -12.52 -7.63
N GLN A 216 -0.96 -12.33 -8.70
CA GLN A 216 0.00 -11.24 -8.83
C GLN A 216 -0.40 -10.37 -10.02
N GLN A 217 -0.63 -9.09 -9.77
CA GLN A 217 -1.06 -8.13 -10.77
C GLN A 217 -0.09 -6.95 -10.82
N ASN A 218 0.43 -6.64 -12.02
CA ASN A 218 1.26 -5.46 -12.24
C ASN A 218 0.37 -4.31 -12.71
N LEU A 219 0.52 -3.15 -12.07
CA LEU A 219 -0.22 -1.93 -12.36
C LEU A 219 0.77 -0.84 -12.76
N CYS A 220 0.33 0.10 -13.58
CA CYS A 220 1.13 1.25 -13.99
C CYS A 220 0.31 2.51 -13.77
N LEU A 221 0.66 3.30 -12.77
CA LEU A 221 -0.07 4.50 -12.40
C LEU A 221 0.80 5.74 -12.57
N ALA A 222 0.22 6.81 -13.08
CA ALA A 222 0.87 8.11 -13.18
C ALA A 222 1.24 8.67 -11.80
N ASP A 223 2.04 9.71 -11.79
CA ASP A 223 2.30 10.48 -10.57
C ASP A 223 0.99 11.05 -10.03
N GLY A 224 0.74 10.92 -8.73
CA GLY A 224 -0.47 11.41 -8.10
C GLY A 224 -0.77 10.81 -6.73
N GLU A 225 -1.81 11.33 -6.11
CA GLU A 225 -2.36 10.80 -4.86
C GLU A 225 -3.44 9.77 -5.19
N TYR A 226 -3.37 8.63 -4.53
CA TYR A 226 -4.25 7.49 -4.72
C TYR A 226 -4.77 6.94 -3.40
N GLN A 227 -5.86 6.21 -3.49
CA GLN A 227 -6.45 5.46 -2.40
C GLN A 227 -6.71 4.04 -2.87
N PHE A 228 -6.04 3.07 -2.28
CA PHE A 228 -6.34 1.65 -2.43
C PHE A 228 -7.39 1.25 -1.41
N SER A 229 -8.42 0.53 -1.84
CA SER A 229 -9.44 -0.04 -0.93
C SER A 229 -9.65 -1.50 -1.28
N ILE A 230 -9.49 -2.39 -0.31
CA ILE A 230 -9.89 -3.78 -0.40
C ILE A 230 -11.16 -3.99 0.43
N LYS A 231 -12.07 -4.83 -0.07
CA LYS A 231 -13.39 -5.04 0.50
C LYS A 231 -13.68 -6.52 0.61
N ASP A 232 -14.40 -6.86 1.65
CA ASP A 232 -15.02 -8.15 1.89
C ASP A 232 -16.51 -7.95 2.17
N THR A 233 -17.39 -8.63 1.45
CA THR A 233 -18.83 -8.38 1.55
C THR A 233 -19.49 -9.05 2.74
N TYR A 234 -18.87 -10.09 3.30
CA TYR A 234 -19.36 -10.77 4.51
C TYR A 234 -18.87 -10.09 5.79
N GLY A 235 -17.65 -9.53 5.77
CA GLY A 235 -17.11 -8.72 6.85
C GLY A 235 -16.19 -9.48 7.81
N ASP A 236 -15.58 -10.57 7.37
CA ASP A 236 -14.57 -11.31 8.13
C ASP A 236 -13.15 -11.20 7.51
N GLY A 237 -13.02 -10.35 6.48
CA GLY A 237 -11.76 -10.11 5.77
C GLY A 237 -11.35 -11.32 4.93
N ILE A 238 -10.06 -11.40 4.55
CA ILE A 238 -9.51 -12.53 3.79
C ILE A 238 -8.61 -13.44 4.64
N CYS A 239 -8.52 -13.16 5.94
CA CYS A 239 -7.76 -13.91 6.96
C CYS A 239 -8.59 -13.89 8.26
N CYS A 240 -8.44 -14.77 9.15
CA CYS A 240 -7.70 -15.96 9.40
C CYS A 240 -8.68 -17.08 9.82
N GLY A 241 -10.02 -16.75 9.80
CA GLY A 241 -11.09 -17.67 10.16
C GLY A 241 -11.37 -18.72 9.10
N ASN A 242 -11.36 -18.31 7.84
CA ASN A 242 -11.74 -19.13 6.68
C ASN A 242 -10.59 -19.32 5.66
N GLY A 243 -9.37 -19.09 6.08
CA GLY A 243 -8.16 -19.22 5.25
C GLY A 243 -7.06 -18.27 5.70
N ASN A 244 -5.92 -18.33 5.05
CA ASN A 244 -4.77 -17.45 5.32
C ASN A 244 -4.56 -16.49 4.14
N GLY A 245 -5.63 -15.81 3.73
CA GLY A 245 -5.56 -14.79 2.70
C GLY A 245 -4.74 -13.58 3.18
N ALA A 246 -4.11 -12.91 2.24
CA ALA A 246 -3.33 -11.69 2.48
C ALA A 246 -3.20 -10.89 1.20
N TYR A 247 -2.98 -9.59 1.33
CA TYR A 247 -2.62 -8.77 0.18
C TYR A 247 -1.41 -7.88 0.48
N SER A 248 -0.70 -7.51 -0.58
CA SER A 248 0.38 -6.53 -0.56
C SER A 248 0.39 -5.76 -1.88
N LEU A 249 0.23 -4.44 -1.82
CA LEU A 249 0.44 -3.54 -2.95
C LEU A 249 1.81 -2.88 -2.77
N ALA A 250 2.70 -3.05 -3.73
CA ALA A 250 4.07 -2.53 -3.64
C ALA A 250 4.48 -1.77 -4.90
N SER A 251 5.35 -0.76 -4.75
CA SER A 251 6.09 -0.10 -5.82
C SER A 251 7.57 -0.46 -5.68
N GLY A 252 8.07 -1.34 -6.55
CA GLY A 252 9.40 -1.93 -6.38
C GLY A 252 9.48 -2.74 -5.07
N GLN A 253 10.34 -2.31 -4.16
CA GLN A 253 10.47 -2.93 -2.83
C GLN A 253 9.67 -2.19 -1.73
N THR A 254 8.99 -1.11 -2.07
CA THR A 254 8.21 -0.32 -1.10
C THR A 254 6.79 -0.84 -1.05
N ILE A 255 6.35 -1.35 0.10
CA ILE A 255 4.96 -1.73 0.34
C ILE A 255 4.15 -0.46 0.57
N LEU A 256 3.11 -0.25 -0.24
CA LEU A 256 2.20 0.89 -0.19
C LEU A 256 0.96 0.57 0.64
N ALA A 257 0.50 -0.68 0.61
CA ALA A 257 -0.61 -1.18 1.40
C ALA A 257 -0.46 -2.70 1.60
N SER A 258 -0.86 -3.21 2.75
CA SER A 258 -0.88 -4.66 3.03
C SER A 258 -1.89 -4.99 4.12
N GLY A 259 -2.34 -6.24 4.16
CA GLY A 259 -3.29 -6.69 5.19
C GLY A 259 -3.87 -8.07 4.89
N GLY A 260 -4.91 -8.43 5.66
CA GLY A 260 -5.64 -9.70 5.53
C GLY A 260 -6.83 -9.77 6.48
N ASP A 261 -6.68 -9.26 7.71
CA ASP A 261 -7.72 -9.20 8.73
C ASP A 261 -8.25 -7.75 8.82
N PHE A 262 -9.29 -7.43 8.05
CA PHE A 262 -9.78 -6.05 7.90
C PHE A 262 -11.32 -5.92 7.94
N GLN A 263 -12.04 -6.93 8.38
CA GLN A 263 -13.50 -6.92 8.40
C GLN A 263 -14.12 -6.60 7.01
N TYR A 264 -14.98 -5.59 6.90
CA TYR A 264 -15.69 -5.23 5.66
C TYR A 264 -14.83 -4.50 4.64
N ASN A 265 -13.84 -3.74 5.07
CA ASN A 265 -12.93 -3.04 4.17
C ASN A 265 -11.68 -2.53 4.90
N GLN A 266 -10.61 -2.37 4.12
CA GLN A 266 -9.42 -1.63 4.52
C GLN A 266 -9.07 -0.65 3.42
N THR A 267 -8.76 0.59 3.79
CA THR A 267 -8.45 1.66 2.86
C THR A 267 -7.12 2.29 3.23
N THR A 268 -6.20 2.38 2.26
CA THR A 268 -4.87 2.97 2.44
C THR A 268 -4.64 4.05 1.38
N LYS A 269 -4.26 5.24 1.80
CA LYS A 269 -3.85 6.31 0.89
C LYS A 269 -2.36 6.21 0.61
N PHE A 270 -1.95 6.48 -0.62
CA PHE A 270 -0.55 6.52 -1.02
C PHE A 270 -0.34 7.55 -2.13
N THR A 271 0.89 8.00 -2.28
CA THR A 271 1.30 8.92 -3.35
C THR A 271 2.31 8.23 -4.24
N LEU A 272 2.13 8.35 -5.54
CA LEU A 272 3.05 7.88 -6.56
C LEU A 272 3.62 9.08 -7.31
N GLY A 273 4.84 8.90 -7.76
CA GLY A 273 5.52 9.93 -8.53
C GLY A 273 6.43 10.75 -7.68
N SER A 274 7.32 11.06 -8.35
CA SER A 274 8.59 11.70 -8.41
C SER A 274 9.76 10.76 -8.16
N THR A 275 10.16 10.02 -9.21
CA THR A 275 11.58 9.74 -9.44
C THR A 275 12.29 10.96 -10.09
N THR A 276 11.60 12.09 -10.20
CA THR A 276 12.31 13.34 -10.03
C THR A 276 12.80 13.26 -8.58
N PRO A 277 14.09 13.46 -8.29
CA PRO A 277 14.51 13.77 -6.92
C PRO A 277 13.47 14.78 -6.45
N PRO A 278 12.84 14.62 -5.27
CA PRO A 278 11.81 15.53 -4.83
C PRO A 278 12.32 16.91 -5.15
N VAL A 279 11.45 17.82 -5.65
CA VAL A 279 11.82 19.22 -5.70
C VAL A 279 12.10 19.52 -4.26
N VAL A 280 13.35 19.21 -3.88
CA VAL A 280 13.88 19.43 -2.56
C VAL A 280 13.59 20.88 -2.41
N ASP A 281 12.60 21.23 -1.58
CA ASP A 281 12.25 22.60 -1.34
C ASP A 281 13.56 23.34 -1.07
N GLY A 282 13.59 24.63 -1.16
CA GLY A 282 14.86 25.35 -1.00
C GLY A 282 15.61 24.99 0.29
N TYR A 283 14.91 24.36 1.28
CA TYR A 283 15.49 23.93 2.55
C TYR A 283 16.42 22.70 2.39
N TYR A 284 16.05 21.70 1.59
CA TYR A 284 16.84 20.48 1.36
C TYR A 284 17.66 20.48 0.06
N GLN A 285 17.78 21.60 -0.64
CA GLN A 285 18.44 21.71 -1.96
C GLN A 285 19.85 21.12 -1.99
N ALA A 286 20.61 21.22 -0.89
CA ALA A 286 21.97 20.69 -0.78
C ALA A 286 22.02 19.14 -0.73
N ALA A 287 20.91 18.48 -0.47
CA ALA A 287 20.78 17.03 -0.46
C ALA A 287 20.31 16.45 -1.80
N ALA A 288 19.93 17.31 -2.77
CA ALA A 288 19.40 16.89 -4.06
C ALA A 288 20.36 15.96 -4.82
N GLY A 289 19.84 14.84 -5.33
CA GLY A 289 20.59 13.86 -6.13
C GLY A 289 21.55 12.98 -5.34
N LYS A 290 21.59 13.08 -4.01
CA LYS A 290 22.43 12.24 -3.15
C LYS A 290 21.65 11.01 -2.66
N THR A 291 22.38 9.93 -2.35
CA THR A 291 21.83 8.67 -1.82
C THR A 291 22.77 8.09 -0.77
N GLY A 292 22.29 7.09 -0.02
CA GLY A 292 23.07 6.41 1.00
C GLY A 292 23.61 7.39 2.07
N TYR A 293 24.78 7.10 2.58
CA TYR A 293 25.36 7.94 3.66
C TYR A 293 25.84 9.31 3.21
N GLU A 294 26.02 9.53 1.88
CA GLU A 294 26.26 10.86 1.35
C GLU A 294 25.01 11.76 1.49
N LEU A 295 23.83 11.19 1.29
CA LEU A 295 22.55 11.88 1.55
C LEU A 295 22.42 12.17 3.06
N LYS A 296 22.71 11.18 3.92
CA LYS A 296 22.63 11.35 5.37
C LYS A 296 23.51 12.50 5.87
N THR A 297 24.78 12.57 5.42
CA THR A 297 25.71 13.66 5.76
C THR A 297 25.22 15.01 5.23
N ALA A 298 24.68 15.07 4.00
CA ALA A 298 24.11 16.30 3.47
C ALA A 298 22.90 16.80 4.27
N LEU A 299 22.05 15.88 4.73
CA LEU A 299 20.94 16.21 5.64
C LEU A 299 21.48 16.69 7.00
N TYR A 300 22.49 16.03 7.56
CA TYR A 300 23.18 16.52 8.76
C TYR A 300 23.63 17.97 8.58
N ASP A 301 24.31 18.31 7.48
CA ASP A 301 24.79 19.67 7.23
C ASP A 301 23.67 20.71 7.18
N ILE A 302 22.48 20.32 6.72
CA ILE A 302 21.29 21.18 6.65
C ILE A 302 20.66 21.39 8.03
N ILE A 303 20.56 20.32 8.86
CA ILE A 303 19.77 20.35 10.08
C ILE A 303 20.59 20.50 11.38
N ASN A 304 21.93 20.56 11.30
CA ASN A 304 22.80 20.48 12.48
C ASN A 304 22.89 21.77 13.32
N ASN A 305 22.37 22.88 12.84
CA ASN A 305 22.57 24.21 13.42
C ASN A 305 21.32 24.79 14.09
N HIS A 306 20.40 23.93 14.55
CA HIS A 306 19.21 24.40 15.26
C HIS A 306 19.56 25.13 16.56
N THR A 307 18.66 26.01 17.01
CA THR A 307 18.83 26.78 18.24
C THR A 307 18.22 26.01 19.42
N SER A 308 19.05 25.57 20.38
CA SER A 308 18.54 25.04 21.64
C SER A 308 17.82 26.15 22.41
N GLN A 309 16.54 25.96 22.68
CA GLN A 309 15.73 26.86 23.50
C GLN A 309 15.84 26.52 25.00
N GLY A 310 16.55 25.44 25.33
CA GLY A 310 16.67 24.86 26.64
C GLY A 310 15.47 24.03 27.09
N TYR A 311 15.73 23.04 27.95
CA TYR A 311 14.73 22.02 28.31
C TYR A 311 13.45 22.59 28.94
N SER A 312 13.51 23.73 29.64
CA SER A 312 12.32 24.37 30.23
C SER A 312 11.37 24.90 29.16
N ALA A 313 11.90 25.42 28.04
CA ALA A 313 11.10 25.98 26.96
C ALA A 313 10.36 24.89 26.14
N VAL A 314 10.75 23.62 26.27
CA VAL A 314 10.00 22.50 25.62
C VAL A 314 8.55 22.41 26.11
N TRP A 315 8.23 22.93 27.29
CA TRP A 315 6.85 23.06 27.74
C TRP A 315 6.04 24.03 26.87
N ASP A 316 6.68 25.07 26.30
CA ASP A 316 6.02 25.99 25.38
C ASP A 316 5.76 25.30 24.03
N LEU A 317 6.70 24.47 23.57
CA LEU A 317 6.48 23.65 22.39
C LEU A 317 5.30 22.68 22.59
N VAL A 318 5.30 21.90 23.67
CA VAL A 318 4.26 20.90 23.96
C VAL A 318 2.86 21.52 24.02
N LYS A 319 2.70 22.65 24.68
CA LYS A 319 1.40 23.31 24.83
C LYS A 319 0.81 23.83 23.50
N ASP A 320 1.64 24.02 22.47
CA ASP A 320 1.23 24.59 21.19
C ASP A 320 1.26 23.54 20.05
N ALA A 321 2.17 22.56 20.11
CA ALA A 321 2.35 21.55 19.09
C ALA A 321 1.69 20.19 19.38
N ASP A 322 1.58 19.83 20.68
CA ASP A 322 1.05 18.55 21.12
C ASP A 322 -0.37 18.75 21.70
N ILE A 323 -1.28 19.32 20.89
CA ILE A 323 -2.70 19.49 21.22
C ILE A 323 -3.51 18.48 20.42
N ASP A 324 -4.41 17.77 21.08
CA ASP A 324 -5.33 16.88 20.39
C ASP A 324 -6.36 17.68 19.58
N THR A 325 -6.10 17.73 18.28
CA THR A 325 -6.97 18.27 17.23
C THR A 325 -7.21 17.24 16.12
N TYR A 326 -6.78 15.98 16.32
CA TYR A 326 -6.74 14.96 15.30
C TYR A 326 -7.62 13.74 15.61
N TYR A 327 -7.88 13.47 16.88
CA TYR A 327 -8.68 12.34 17.35
C TYR A 327 -10.00 12.85 17.95
N GLU A 328 -10.09 13.09 19.26
CA GLU A 328 -11.29 13.64 19.90
C GLU A 328 -11.51 15.11 19.59
N ASN A 329 -10.46 15.84 19.23
CA ASN A 329 -10.46 17.28 18.97
C ASN A 329 -11.04 18.08 20.14
N ASP A 330 -10.66 17.70 21.36
CA ASP A 330 -11.17 18.27 22.60
C ASP A 330 -10.29 19.38 23.20
N GLY A 331 -9.09 19.60 22.60
CA GLY A 331 -8.12 20.60 23.01
C GLY A 331 -7.28 20.17 24.22
N SER A 332 -7.33 18.90 24.60
CA SER A 332 -6.40 18.30 25.56
C SER A 332 -4.98 18.19 25.00
N ILE A 333 -4.04 17.72 25.79
CA ILE A 333 -2.70 17.36 25.32
C ILE A 333 -2.79 16.04 24.57
N LEU A 334 -2.30 16.01 23.33
CA LEU A 334 -2.04 14.78 22.59
C LEU A 334 -0.88 14.03 23.25
N ASP A 335 -1.23 13.12 24.14
CA ASP A 335 -0.31 12.31 24.92
C ASP A 335 -0.15 10.94 24.28
N VAL A 336 0.99 10.68 23.69
CA VAL A 336 1.25 9.44 22.92
C VAL A 336 1.20 8.14 23.76
N TYR A 337 1.09 8.25 25.09
CA TYR A 337 0.93 7.09 25.99
C TYR A 337 -0.45 6.99 26.64
N SER A 338 -1.35 7.94 26.36
CA SER A 338 -2.74 7.93 26.82
C SER A 338 -3.74 7.86 25.67
N GLU A 339 -3.37 8.35 24.49
CA GLU A 339 -4.16 8.42 23.26
C GLU A 339 -4.71 7.05 22.83
N LYS A 340 -5.96 7.02 22.41
CA LYS A 340 -6.67 5.86 21.83
C LYS A 340 -7.36 6.26 20.53
N PRO A 341 -6.73 6.10 19.38
CA PRO A 341 -7.23 6.59 18.09
C PRO A 341 -8.67 6.18 17.72
N GLU A 342 -9.17 5.06 18.26
CA GLU A 342 -10.48 4.50 17.97
C GLU A 342 -11.53 4.78 19.08
N GLY A 343 -11.20 5.63 20.06
CA GLY A 343 -12.11 5.88 21.19
C GLY A 343 -11.60 6.92 22.16
N ASN A 344 -12.33 7.15 23.25
CA ASN A 344 -11.91 8.14 24.21
C ASN A 344 -10.56 7.79 24.83
N ASP A 345 -9.73 8.79 25.01
CA ASP A 345 -8.44 8.73 25.67
C ASP A 345 -8.50 8.00 27.01
N ALA A 346 -7.41 7.29 27.32
CA ALA A 346 -7.24 6.71 28.65
C ALA A 346 -7.23 7.79 29.73
N THR A 347 -6.66 8.94 29.41
CA THR A 347 -6.64 10.15 30.24
C THR A 347 -6.46 11.38 29.36
N SER A 348 -7.39 12.35 29.42
CA SER A 348 -7.26 13.65 28.76
C SER A 348 -6.58 14.64 29.71
N PHE A 349 -5.42 15.15 29.33
CA PHE A 349 -4.68 16.13 30.13
C PHE A 349 -4.94 17.56 29.67
N ILE A 350 -5.28 18.42 30.61
CA ILE A 350 -5.44 19.86 30.35
C ILE A 350 -4.06 20.50 30.27
N LYS A 351 -3.76 21.15 29.15
CA LYS A 351 -2.48 21.84 28.93
C LYS A 351 -2.12 22.79 30.07
N ILE A 352 -0.86 22.85 30.42
CA ILE A 352 -0.31 23.62 31.53
C ILE A 352 -0.76 23.11 32.90
N THR A 353 -2.04 22.88 33.12
CA THR A 353 -2.63 22.50 34.40
C THR A 353 -2.13 21.15 34.91
N ASN A 354 -2.07 20.15 34.00
CA ASN A 354 -1.66 18.79 34.37
C ASN A 354 -0.18 18.49 34.11
N GLN A 355 0.66 19.51 33.91
CA GLN A 355 2.11 19.33 33.88
C GLN A 355 2.66 18.90 35.23
N CYS A 356 3.47 17.87 35.30
CA CYS A 356 4.20 17.58 36.53
C CYS A 356 5.47 16.74 36.32
N GLY A 357 6.22 16.59 37.40
CA GLY A 357 7.37 15.69 37.49
C GLY A 357 7.24 14.66 38.60
N GLN A 358 6.08 14.60 39.29
CA GLN A 358 5.81 13.64 40.36
C GLN A 358 4.44 12.99 40.13
N TYR A 359 4.44 11.69 40.03
CA TYR A 359 3.28 10.85 39.73
C TYR A 359 3.39 9.52 40.47
N SER A 360 2.27 8.89 40.75
CA SER A 360 2.17 7.59 41.45
C SER A 360 1.45 6.52 40.61
N LYS A 361 0.65 6.95 39.65
CA LYS A 361 -0.13 6.10 38.77
C LYS A 361 -0.37 6.80 37.43
N GLU A 362 -0.87 6.06 36.45
CA GLU A 362 -1.35 6.62 35.18
C GLU A 362 -2.47 7.64 35.45
N GLY A 363 -2.51 8.69 34.64
CA GLY A 363 -3.47 9.77 34.74
C GLY A 363 -3.16 10.85 35.77
N ASP A 364 -2.06 10.76 36.52
CA ASP A 364 -1.72 11.80 37.51
C ASP A 364 -1.29 13.10 36.80
N CYS A 365 -0.47 13.02 35.76
CA CYS A 365 -0.02 14.17 34.98
C CYS A 365 0.76 13.77 33.73
N TYR A 366 0.95 14.70 32.82
CA TYR A 366 1.85 14.51 31.69
C TYR A 366 3.21 15.16 31.91
N ASN A 367 4.23 14.59 31.25
CA ASN A 367 5.57 15.14 31.22
C ASN A 367 6.18 15.10 29.81
N ARG A 368 7.48 15.33 29.66
CA ARG A 368 8.22 15.33 28.41
C ARG A 368 9.05 14.06 28.31
N GLU A 369 8.69 13.19 27.40
CA GLU A 369 9.40 11.96 27.08
C GLU A 369 10.55 12.24 26.10
N HIS A 370 11.73 11.80 26.45
CA HIS A 370 12.83 11.65 25.50
C HIS A 370 12.66 10.30 24.78
N SER A 371 12.01 10.27 23.63
CA SER A 371 11.82 9.02 22.88
C SER A 371 13.16 8.33 22.58
N PHE A 372 14.19 9.09 22.27
CA PHE A 372 15.59 8.67 22.31
C PHE A 372 16.16 8.99 23.71
N PRO A 373 16.34 7.99 24.58
CA PRO A 373 16.63 8.22 25.99
C PRO A 373 17.84 9.11 26.26
N LYS A 374 17.70 10.08 27.15
CA LYS A 374 18.78 10.99 27.48
C LYS A 374 20.03 10.30 28.04
N SER A 375 19.89 9.16 28.70
CA SER A 375 21.02 8.36 29.15
C SER A 375 21.90 7.84 28.01
N TRP A 376 21.34 7.71 26.82
CA TRP A 376 22.09 7.24 25.66
C TRP A 376 23.03 8.29 25.09
N PHE A 377 22.73 9.59 25.25
CA PHE A 377 23.60 10.68 24.81
C PHE A 377 24.33 11.38 25.99
N GLY A 378 24.43 10.73 27.16
CA GLY A 378 25.21 11.24 28.30
C GLY A 378 24.43 12.07 29.29
N GLY A 379 23.11 12.11 29.27
CA GLY A 379 22.26 12.78 30.25
C GLY A 379 21.72 14.14 29.79
N LYS A 380 21.84 15.17 30.63
CA LYS A 380 21.35 16.53 30.34
C LYS A 380 22.33 17.32 29.46
N VAL A 381 22.67 16.76 28.28
CA VAL A 381 23.61 17.37 27.33
C VAL A 381 22.85 18.12 26.25
N GLU A 382 23.11 19.42 26.12
CA GLU A 382 22.54 20.24 25.05
C GLU A 382 23.37 20.10 23.75
N PRO A 383 22.73 20.22 22.58
CA PRO A 383 21.32 20.55 22.34
C PRO A 383 20.37 19.35 22.44
N MET A 384 20.87 18.10 22.56
CA MET A 384 20.05 16.87 22.54
C MET A 384 18.96 16.86 23.61
N ASN A 385 19.28 17.38 24.82
CA ASN A 385 18.35 17.35 25.94
C ASN A 385 17.08 18.22 25.74
N SER A 386 17.11 19.16 24.81
CA SER A 386 16.00 20.09 24.53
C SER A 386 15.51 20.04 23.06
N ASP A 387 15.98 19.09 22.27
CA ASP A 387 15.60 18.96 20.87
C ASP A 387 14.15 18.45 20.72
N GLY A 388 13.27 19.31 20.18
CA GLY A 388 11.84 19.06 20.06
C GLY A 388 11.47 17.87 19.18
N HIS A 389 12.33 17.46 18.24
CA HIS A 389 12.03 16.37 17.32
C HIS A 389 12.01 14.97 17.95
N HIS A 390 12.52 14.82 19.18
CA HIS A 390 12.43 13.54 19.89
C HIS A 390 11.83 13.69 21.31
N LEU A 391 11.22 14.84 21.61
CA LEU A 391 10.53 15.10 22.87
C LEU A 391 9.02 15.13 22.63
N PHE A 392 8.27 14.29 23.33
CA PHE A 392 6.83 14.16 23.20
C PHE A 392 6.13 14.37 24.55
N ALA A 393 4.88 14.84 24.51
CA ALA A 393 4.02 14.81 25.68
C ALA A 393 3.62 13.37 25.99
N THR A 394 3.75 12.95 27.25
CA THR A 394 3.40 11.59 27.68
C THR A 394 2.93 11.57 29.12
N ASP A 395 2.04 10.61 29.44
CA ASP A 395 1.75 10.25 30.83
C ASP A 395 3.06 10.00 31.60
N GLY A 396 3.22 10.70 32.70
CA GLY A 396 4.46 10.67 33.47
C GLY A 396 4.77 9.30 34.07
N TYR A 397 3.75 8.56 34.48
CA TYR A 397 3.92 7.22 35.04
C TYR A 397 4.31 6.20 33.97
N VAL A 398 3.66 6.24 32.80
CA VAL A 398 4.00 5.36 31.67
C VAL A 398 5.41 5.66 31.18
N ASN A 399 5.80 6.94 31.08
CA ASN A 399 7.17 7.36 30.79
C ASN A 399 8.17 6.76 31.80
N ALA A 400 7.85 6.77 33.09
CA ALA A 400 8.71 6.15 34.10
C ALA A 400 8.79 4.61 33.97
N LYS A 401 7.72 3.97 33.53
CA LYS A 401 7.73 2.53 33.20
C LYS A 401 8.62 2.23 32.01
N ARG A 402 8.51 3.06 30.96
CA ARG A 402 9.38 2.96 29.79
C ARG A 402 10.85 3.18 30.16
N SER A 403 11.15 4.13 31.05
CA SER A 403 12.52 4.40 31.51
C SER A 403 13.50 4.67 30.35
N ASN A 404 14.58 3.90 30.23
CA ASN A 404 15.52 3.96 29.10
C ASN A 404 15.56 2.64 28.30
N TRP A 405 14.51 1.83 28.42
CA TRP A 405 14.41 0.62 27.61
C TRP A 405 14.27 0.98 26.12
N PRO A 406 14.86 0.20 25.22
CA PRO A 406 14.65 0.37 23.79
C PRO A 406 13.17 0.27 23.43
N PHE A 407 12.75 0.97 22.39
CA PHE A 407 11.53 0.59 21.70
C PHE A 407 11.70 -0.76 21.02
N GLY A 408 10.63 -1.56 21.00
CA GLY A 408 10.64 -2.90 20.44
C GLY A 408 9.27 -3.55 20.54
N GLU A 409 9.09 -4.68 19.92
CA GLU A 409 7.86 -5.47 20.00
C GLU A 409 7.93 -6.43 21.17
N VAL A 410 6.88 -6.44 21.98
CA VAL A 410 6.82 -7.20 23.23
C VAL A 410 6.23 -8.59 22.97
N GLY A 411 7.03 -9.62 23.18
CA GLY A 411 6.57 -11.01 23.13
C GLY A 411 5.85 -11.46 24.40
N SER A 412 6.26 -10.94 25.58
CA SER A 412 5.62 -11.24 26.85
C SER A 412 5.62 -10.00 27.74
N ALA A 413 4.45 -9.39 27.92
CA ALA A 413 4.29 -8.16 28.67
C ALA A 413 4.37 -8.40 30.18
N THR A 414 5.12 -7.53 30.87
CA THR A 414 5.14 -7.41 32.35
C THR A 414 4.31 -6.22 32.83
N TYR A 415 4.02 -5.26 31.92
CA TYR A 415 3.16 -4.11 32.16
C TYR A 415 2.46 -3.74 30.85
N ILE A 416 1.19 -3.36 30.95
CA ILE A 416 0.40 -2.82 29.84
C ILE A 416 -0.25 -1.54 30.36
N SER A 417 -0.08 -0.44 29.65
CA SER A 417 -0.70 0.85 29.97
C SER A 417 -2.18 0.88 29.58
N SER A 418 -2.89 1.89 30.04
CA SER A 418 -4.31 2.07 29.77
C SER A 418 -4.65 2.29 28.30
N ASN A 419 -3.70 2.79 27.49
CA ASN A 419 -3.86 2.93 26.05
C ASN A 419 -3.42 1.68 25.25
N GLY A 420 -2.81 0.68 25.91
CA GLY A 420 -2.37 -0.55 25.27
C GLY A 420 -0.87 -0.64 24.99
N SER A 421 -0.08 0.40 25.26
CA SER A 421 1.39 0.30 25.18
C SER A 421 1.92 -0.72 26.18
N LYS A 422 3.02 -1.41 25.84
CA LYS A 422 3.50 -2.58 26.58
C LYS A 422 4.96 -2.42 27.00
N LEU A 423 5.31 -2.96 28.18
CA LEU A 423 6.69 -3.19 28.60
C LEU A 423 6.88 -4.69 28.88
N GLY A 424 7.94 -5.28 28.38
CA GLY A 424 8.20 -6.70 28.61
C GLY A 424 9.41 -7.23 27.88
N SER A 425 9.56 -8.54 27.83
CA SER A 425 10.60 -9.17 27.02
C SER A 425 10.29 -9.04 25.53
N SER A 426 11.33 -8.78 24.73
CA SER A 426 11.23 -8.65 23.29
C SER A 426 10.62 -9.89 22.64
N SER A 427 9.91 -9.68 21.51
CA SER A 427 9.48 -10.76 20.63
C SER A 427 10.69 -11.49 20.02
N SER A 428 10.58 -12.80 19.89
CA SER A 428 11.62 -13.61 19.25
C SER A 428 11.86 -13.27 17.77
N SER A 429 10.88 -12.64 17.13
CA SER A 429 10.97 -12.18 15.73
C SER A 429 11.99 -11.06 15.53
N LEU A 430 12.31 -10.30 16.58
CA LEU A 430 13.27 -9.18 16.49
C LEU A 430 14.73 -9.64 16.40
N GLY A 431 15.05 -10.87 16.83
CA GLY A 431 16.46 -11.30 16.95
C GLY A 431 17.22 -10.63 18.10
N TYR A 432 16.51 -9.94 18.98
CA TYR A 432 17.04 -9.31 20.22
C TYR A 432 16.41 -9.97 21.44
N THR A 433 17.20 -10.13 22.49
CA THR A 433 16.75 -10.69 23.77
C THR A 433 16.97 -9.67 24.89
N GLY A 434 15.93 -8.99 25.31
CA GLY A 434 16.00 -7.98 26.34
C GLY A 434 14.63 -7.42 26.67
N THR A 435 14.59 -6.45 27.58
CA THR A 435 13.36 -5.70 27.86
C THR A 435 13.21 -4.59 26.81
N VAL A 436 12.00 -4.46 26.28
CA VAL A 436 11.62 -3.44 25.31
C VAL A 436 10.28 -2.80 25.71
N PHE A 437 10.06 -1.58 25.24
CA PHE A 437 8.78 -0.90 25.33
C PHE A 437 8.15 -0.83 23.94
N GLU A 438 6.90 -1.27 23.81
CA GLU A 438 6.12 -1.24 22.58
C GLU A 438 5.04 -0.17 22.73
N PRO A 439 5.11 0.95 21.98
CA PRO A 439 4.00 1.90 21.89
C PRO A 439 2.85 1.27 21.08
N ILE A 440 1.66 1.88 21.12
CA ILE A 440 0.57 1.50 20.22
C ILE A 440 0.97 1.75 18.77
N ASP A 441 0.32 1.06 17.84
CA ASP A 441 0.71 1.07 16.42
C ASP A 441 0.68 2.47 15.80
N GLU A 442 -0.25 3.31 16.21
CA GLU A 442 -0.44 4.70 15.78
C GLU A 442 0.79 5.63 15.92
N PHE A 443 1.72 5.30 16.81
CA PHE A 443 2.90 6.14 17.06
C PHE A 443 4.23 5.42 16.77
N LYS A 444 4.19 4.22 16.21
CA LYS A 444 5.39 3.45 15.88
C LYS A 444 6.25 4.16 14.82
N GLY A 445 5.62 4.68 13.77
CA GLY A 445 6.27 5.44 12.72
C GLY A 445 6.81 6.79 13.22
N ASP A 446 6.05 7.50 14.06
CA ASP A 446 6.46 8.76 14.69
C ASP A 446 7.80 8.57 15.44
N PHE A 447 7.88 7.52 16.26
CA PHE A 447 9.11 7.22 17.00
C PHE A 447 10.24 6.73 16.09
N ALA A 448 9.94 5.96 15.05
CA ALA A 448 10.95 5.55 14.08
C ALA A 448 11.57 6.77 13.38
N ARG A 449 10.77 7.73 12.95
CA ARG A 449 11.23 8.97 12.32
C ARG A 449 11.99 9.88 13.28
N ALA A 450 11.65 9.87 14.56
CA ALA A 450 12.43 10.56 15.59
C ALA A 450 13.82 9.91 15.79
N TYR A 451 13.92 8.58 15.72
CA TYR A 451 15.20 7.86 15.78
C TYR A 451 16.08 8.13 14.56
N PHE A 452 15.51 8.09 13.33
CA PHE A 452 16.24 8.45 12.12
C PHE A 452 16.72 9.90 12.14
N TYR A 453 15.90 10.81 12.69
CA TYR A 453 16.33 12.19 12.92
C TYR A 453 17.54 12.26 13.86
N MET A 454 17.49 11.62 15.03
CA MET A 454 18.61 11.61 15.98
C MET A 454 19.87 11.02 15.36
N ALA A 455 19.75 9.94 14.59
CA ALA A 455 20.85 9.31 13.86
C ALA A 455 21.50 10.25 12.83
N THR A 456 20.72 11.16 12.25
CA THR A 456 21.19 12.09 11.22
C THR A 456 21.65 13.41 11.84
N ARG A 457 20.82 14.02 12.70
CA ARG A 457 21.12 15.32 13.33
C ARG A 457 22.41 15.30 14.16
N TYR A 458 22.71 14.15 14.76
CA TYR A 458 23.86 13.98 15.64
C TYR A 458 24.94 13.06 15.07
N GLU A 459 25.03 13.01 13.73
CA GLU A 459 26.00 12.17 13.00
C GLU A 459 27.43 12.34 13.51
N ASN A 460 27.82 13.57 13.87
CA ASN A 460 29.16 13.91 14.30
C ASN A 460 29.54 13.33 15.70
N VAL A 461 28.59 12.91 16.50
CA VAL A 461 28.83 12.46 17.90
C VAL A 461 28.18 11.11 18.22
N ILE A 462 27.17 10.66 17.47
CA ILE A 462 26.32 9.51 17.81
C ILE A 462 27.10 8.19 17.93
N ALA A 463 28.17 8.02 17.17
CA ALA A 463 29.02 6.83 17.25
C ALA A 463 29.65 6.64 18.65
N SER A 464 29.87 7.73 19.41
CA SER A 464 30.41 7.66 20.77
C SER A 464 29.37 7.29 21.83
N TRP A 465 28.07 7.27 21.49
CA TRP A 465 26.99 7.08 22.46
C TRP A 465 26.74 5.63 22.82
N GLU A 466 27.18 4.67 21.96
CA GLU A 466 27.09 3.22 22.22
C GLU A 466 27.54 2.88 23.67
N SER A 467 28.68 3.37 24.10
CA SER A 467 29.30 3.07 25.39
C SER A 467 28.69 3.78 26.59
N ASN A 468 27.68 4.66 26.43
CA ASN A 468 27.13 5.44 27.53
C ASN A 468 26.29 4.62 28.53
N SER A 469 25.67 3.53 28.08
CA SER A 469 24.88 2.63 28.92
C SER A 469 24.68 1.26 28.24
N ALA A 470 24.33 0.23 29.02
CA ALA A 470 24.00 -1.08 28.48
C ALA A 470 22.78 -1.04 27.54
N SER A 471 21.85 -0.09 27.72
CA SER A 471 20.71 0.07 26.82
C SER A 471 21.07 0.84 25.54
N SER A 472 22.06 1.72 25.55
CA SER A 472 22.58 2.31 24.31
C SER A 472 23.44 1.33 23.51
N ASP A 473 24.26 0.52 24.17
CA ASP A 473 25.04 -0.58 23.53
C ASP A 473 24.14 -1.61 22.84
N ALA A 474 22.97 -1.88 23.39
CA ALA A 474 22.00 -2.81 22.80
C ALA A 474 21.34 -2.31 21.49
N VAL A 475 21.41 -1.02 21.20
CA VAL A 475 20.70 -0.36 20.09
C VAL A 475 21.61 0.37 19.10
N LEU A 476 22.78 0.84 19.54
CA LEU A 476 23.76 1.57 18.72
C LEU A 476 24.96 0.66 18.42
N ASN A 477 25.46 0.74 17.19
CA ASN A 477 26.56 -0.11 16.72
C ASN A 477 27.92 0.62 16.66
N GLY A 478 28.06 1.74 17.33
CA GLY A 478 29.32 2.52 17.38
C GLY A 478 29.72 3.17 16.06
N THR A 479 28.83 3.26 15.08
CA THR A 479 29.11 3.94 13.81
C THR A 479 28.24 5.18 13.63
N ASN A 480 28.71 6.11 12.80
CA ASN A 480 27.92 7.27 12.37
C ASN A 480 27.20 7.07 11.03
N THR A 481 27.30 5.90 10.43
CA THR A 481 26.68 5.53 9.15
C THR A 481 25.36 4.78 9.36
N THR A 482 25.42 3.48 9.64
CA THR A 482 24.23 2.68 9.96
C THR A 482 23.62 3.06 11.28
N VAL A 483 24.42 3.43 12.27
CA VAL A 483 24.07 3.91 13.62
C VAL A 483 23.44 2.82 14.49
N PHE A 484 22.42 2.14 14.01
CA PHE A 484 21.61 1.19 14.78
C PHE A 484 22.08 -0.25 14.60
N GLU A 485 21.91 -1.05 15.64
CA GLU A 485 22.02 -2.50 15.57
C GLU A 485 21.03 -3.05 14.51
N PRO A 486 21.37 -4.14 13.78
CA PRO A 486 20.56 -4.66 12.69
C PRO A 486 19.10 -4.96 13.05
N TRP A 487 18.87 -5.47 14.27
CA TRP A 487 17.52 -5.78 14.73
C TRP A 487 16.66 -4.51 14.87
N LEU A 488 17.23 -3.46 15.44
CA LEU A 488 16.52 -2.19 15.63
C LEU A 488 16.29 -1.48 14.31
N LEU A 489 17.31 -1.41 13.45
CA LEU A 489 17.19 -0.78 12.12
C LEU A 489 16.10 -1.44 11.28
N THR A 490 16.06 -2.77 11.27
CA THR A 490 15.02 -3.53 10.55
C THR A 490 13.62 -3.21 11.07
N MET A 491 13.45 -3.17 12.39
CA MET A 491 12.17 -2.83 13.02
C MET A 491 11.77 -1.38 12.74
N LEU A 492 12.69 -0.41 12.91
CA LEU A 492 12.39 1.00 12.66
C LEU A 492 11.98 1.27 11.20
N LYS A 493 12.64 0.61 10.24
CA LYS A 493 12.25 0.69 8.81
C LYS A 493 10.84 0.14 8.59
N ARG A 494 10.50 -0.97 9.24
CA ARG A 494 9.17 -1.56 9.14
C ARG A 494 8.12 -0.63 9.78
N TRP A 495 8.32 -0.17 11.00
CA TRP A 495 7.43 0.78 11.68
C TRP A 495 7.21 2.07 10.88
N HIS A 496 8.27 2.61 10.28
CA HIS A 496 8.18 3.76 9.39
C HIS A 496 7.26 3.54 8.19
N ASN A 497 7.25 2.31 7.63
CA ASN A 497 6.39 1.95 6.49
C ASN A 497 4.96 1.59 6.92
N GLU A 498 4.79 0.91 8.07
CA GLU A 498 3.49 0.48 8.59
C GLU A 498 2.67 1.64 9.15
N ASP A 499 3.34 2.65 9.69
CA ASP A 499 2.77 3.90 10.20
C ASP A 499 3.36 5.09 9.43
N PRO A 500 2.78 5.43 8.25
CA PRO A 500 3.29 6.49 7.39
C PRO A 500 3.05 7.89 7.99
N VAL A 501 3.78 8.88 7.47
CA VAL A 501 3.70 10.27 7.96
C VAL A 501 2.25 10.79 7.95
N SER A 502 1.79 11.21 9.10
CA SER A 502 0.45 11.76 9.32
C SER A 502 0.42 13.29 9.20
N VAL A 503 -0.78 13.84 9.06
CA VAL A 503 -1.00 15.31 9.10
C VAL A 503 -0.57 15.87 10.46
N LYS A 504 -0.77 15.14 11.55
CA LYS A 504 -0.31 15.43 12.91
C LYS A 504 1.21 15.65 12.96
N GLU A 505 1.98 14.73 12.38
CA GLU A 505 3.43 14.84 12.33
C GLU A 505 3.92 16.02 11.48
N GLN A 506 3.29 16.27 10.34
CA GLN A 506 3.62 17.41 9.47
C GLN A 506 3.41 18.74 10.20
N ALA A 507 2.28 18.89 10.90
CA ALA A 507 1.99 20.07 11.68
C ALA A 507 2.98 20.25 12.85
N ARG A 508 3.30 19.13 13.53
CA ARG A 508 4.29 19.13 14.61
C ARG A 508 5.70 19.46 14.10
N ASN A 509 6.10 18.93 12.94
CA ASN A 509 7.39 19.25 12.33
C ASN A 509 7.52 20.75 12.03
N GLN A 510 6.44 21.39 11.57
CA GLN A 510 6.40 22.84 11.38
C GLN A 510 6.51 23.60 12.71
N ALA A 511 5.78 23.19 13.74
CA ALA A 511 5.84 23.83 15.06
C ALA A 511 7.25 23.71 15.70
N VAL A 512 7.92 22.56 15.54
CA VAL A 512 9.31 22.38 15.98
C VAL A 512 10.27 23.26 15.17
N PHE A 513 10.04 23.39 13.85
CA PHE A 513 10.83 24.31 13.03
C PHE A 513 10.68 25.76 13.51
N ASP A 514 9.46 26.21 13.78
CA ASP A 514 9.20 27.57 14.30
C ASP A 514 9.84 27.78 15.69
N PHE A 515 9.91 26.72 16.48
CA PHE A 515 10.48 26.74 17.83
C PHE A 515 12.02 26.76 17.83
N GLN A 516 12.69 25.91 17.04
CA GLN A 516 14.14 25.71 17.12
C GLN A 516 14.92 25.90 15.82
N GLY A 517 14.24 26.05 14.66
CA GLY A 517 14.83 26.44 13.38
C GLY A 517 15.31 25.30 12.48
N ASN A 518 15.01 24.05 12.79
CA ASN A 518 15.27 22.92 11.90
C ASN A 518 14.08 21.97 11.80
N ARG A 519 14.06 21.17 10.73
CA ARG A 519 13.00 20.23 10.41
C ARG A 519 13.48 18.78 10.55
N ASN A 520 12.55 17.85 10.75
CA ASN A 520 12.84 16.43 10.63
C ASN A 520 12.70 16.03 9.15
N PRO A 521 13.80 15.69 8.46
CA PRO A 521 13.76 15.35 7.03
C PRO A 521 12.98 14.07 6.74
N PHE A 522 12.80 13.20 7.70
CA PHE A 522 12.08 11.93 7.53
C PHE A 522 10.55 12.08 7.70
N ILE A 523 10.08 13.27 8.08
CA ILE A 523 8.68 13.68 8.04
C ILE A 523 8.41 14.42 6.73
N ASP A 524 9.28 15.36 6.31
CA ASP A 524 9.12 16.10 5.06
C ASP A 524 9.35 15.20 3.84
N HIS A 525 10.29 14.26 3.92
CA HIS A 525 10.77 13.36 2.87
C HIS A 525 10.94 11.93 3.42
N PRO A 526 9.83 11.22 3.70
CA PRO A 526 9.90 9.87 4.29
C PRO A 526 10.72 8.88 3.45
N GLU A 527 10.79 9.06 2.13
CA GLU A 527 11.59 8.28 1.21
C GLU A 527 13.09 8.33 1.50
N PHE A 528 13.59 9.33 2.23
CA PHE A 528 14.99 9.40 2.60
C PHE A 528 15.43 8.26 3.52
N VAL A 529 14.50 7.67 4.28
CA VAL A 529 14.81 6.48 5.10
C VAL A 529 15.28 5.34 4.19
N GLN A 530 14.52 5.04 3.14
CA GLN A 530 14.89 4.00 2.18
C GLN A 530 16.13 4.35 1.38
N GLN A 531 16.30 5.62 1.00
CA GLN A 531 17.47 6.07 0.25
C GLN A 531 18.78 5.98 1.06
N ILE A 532 18.71 6.11 2.39
CA ILE A 532 19.88 6.08 3.28
C ILE A 532 20.16 4.65 3.77
N TRP A 533 19.16 3.95 4.27
CA TRP A 533 19.30 2.66 4.95
C TRP A 533 18.65 1.49 4.18
N GLY A 534 18.23 1.70 2.94
CA GLY A 534 17.50 0.70 2.16
C GLY A 534 18.32 -0.47 1.63
N ASN A 535 19.63 -0.35 1.56
CA ASN A 535 20.55 -1.37 1.02
C ASN A 535 20.91 -2.45 2.03
#